data_0a36230b062d7e244d19c9673e9dcc9b
#
_entry.id   0a36230b062d7e244d19c9673e9dcc9b
#
_cell.length_a   1.000
_cell.length_b   1.000
_cell.length_c   1.000
_cell.angle_alpha   90.00
_cell.angle_beta   90.00
_cell.angle_gamma   90.00
#
_symmetry.space_group_name_H-M   'P 1'
#
loop_
_entity.id
_entity.type
_entity.pdbx_description
1 polymer ?
#
loop_
_entity_poly.entity_id
_entity_poly.type
_entity_poly.pdbx_seq_one_letter_code
_entity_poly.pdbx_strand_id
1 'polypeptide(L)' 'MEIKNNTDIEKTNMENYKVMLVDDEEEVIDAIKSRILWEQLGLQIVGSATNGVKALELVEKLQPDIVITDIKMPY' A
#
# COMPACT_ATOMS: atom_id res chain seq x y z
N MET A 1 -9.54 15.39 16.20
CA MET A 1 -9.51 15.03 16.51
C MET A 1 -9.18 14.84 16.97
N GLU A 2 -8.57 14.73 17.00
CA GLU A 2 -8.09 14.32 17.49
C GLU A 2 -7.98 13.74 17.86
N ILE A 3 -7.66 13.68 18.08
CA ILE A 3 -7.37 13.09 18.49
C ILE A 3 -6.88 12.74 18.83
N LYS A 4 -6.47 12.69 19.00
CA LYS A 4 -5.82 12.31 19.42
C LYS A 4 -5.51 11.89 19.76
N ASN A 5 -5.16 11.98 20.13
CA ASN A 5 -4.68 11.64 20.53
C ASN A 5 -4.24 11.53 20.63
N ASN A 6 -3.87 11.53 20.83
CA ASN A 6 -3.26 11.43 20.79
C ASN A 6 -2.58 11.32 20.69
N THR A 7 -2.05 10.90 21.06
CA THR A 7 -1.31 10.95 20.81
C THR A 7 -0.81 10.43 19.92
N ASP A 8 -0.37 9.98 19.84
CA ASP A 8 -0.13 9.39 18.80
C ASP A 8 -0.73 9.90 17.60
N ILE A 9 -1.49 10.66 17.54
CA ILE A 9 -2.15 11.19 16.48
C ILE A 9 -1.33 12.07 15.63
N GLU A 10 -0.48 12.83 16.21
CA GLU A 10 0.35 13.66 15.46
C GLU A 10 1.24 12.89 14.57
N LYS A 11 1.63 11.73 15.04
CA LYS A 11 2.44 10.91 14.21
C LYS A 11 1.75 10.55 12.93
N THR A 12 0.48 10.21 13.01
CA THR A 12 -0.23 9.84 11.81
C THR A 12 -0.41 11.01 10.87
N ASN A 13 -0.33 12.22 11.36
CA ASN A 13 -0.41 13.36 10.47
C ASN A 13 0.86 13.55 9.69
N MET A 14 1.96 13.03 10.18
CA MET A 14 3.25 13.27 9.56
C MET A 14 3.72 12.12 8.70
N GLU A 15 3.21 10.94 8.93
CA GLU A 15 3.66 9.76 8.21
C GLU A 15 2.49 9.05 7.57
N ASN A 16 2.68 8.66 6.32
CA ASN A 16 1.69 7.86 5.63
C ASN A 16 1.97 6.39 5.86
N TYR A 17 0.91 5.61 5.88
CA TYR A 17 1.08 4.17 5.91
C TYR A 17 1.56 3.70 4.54
N LYS A 18 2.45 2.73 4.53
CA LYS A 18 3.04 2.23 3.30
C LYS A 18 2.16 1.12 2.75
N VAL A 19 1.81 1.24 1.47
CA VAL A 19 0.90 0.31 0.81
C VAL A 19 1.62 -0.34 -0.36
N MET A 20 1.43 -1.64 -0.52
CA MET A 20 1.94 -2.38 -1.66
C MET A 20 0.79 -2.98 -2.42
N LEU A 21 0.84 -2.92 -3.74
CA LEU A 21 -0.18 -3.47 -4.60
C LEU A 21 0.34 -4.72 -5.28
N VAL A 22 -0.50 -5.76 -5.33
CA VAL A 22 -0.13 -7.01 -5.98
C VAL A 22 -1.26 -7.45 -6.87
N ASP A 23 -0.97 -7.61 -8.16
CA ASP A 23 -1.97 -8.05 -9.12
C ASP A 23 -1.22 -8.56 -10.34
N ASP A 24 -1.70 -9.67 -10.92
CA ASP A 24 -0.99 -10.23 -12.08
C ASP A 24 -1.17 -9.40 -13.34
N GLU A 25 -2.03 -8.39 -13.31
CA GLU A 25 -2.22 -7.50 -14.45
C GLU A 25 -1.70 -6.13 -14.11
N GLU A 26 -0.67 -5.72 -14.81
CA GLU A 26 -0.05 -4.44 -14.54
C GLU A 26 -0.99 -3.27 -14.80
N GLU A 27 -1.89 -3.43 -15.75
CA GLU A 27 -2.85 -2.38 -16.05
C GLU A 27 -3.77 -2.11 -14.87
N VAL A 28 -4.10 -3.16 -14.13
CA VAL A 28 -4.95 -3.01 -12.96
C VAL A 28 -4.20 -2.22 -11.89
N ILE A 29 -2.92 -2.54 -11.71
CA ILE A 29 -2.11 -1.82 -10.74
C ILE A 29 -2.05 -0.35 -11.09
N ASP A 30 -1.82 -0.04 -12.36
CA ASP A 30 -1.74 1.34 -12.81
C ASP A 30 -3.07 2.07 -12.60
N ALA A 31 -4.17 1.39 -12.88
CA ALA A 31 -5.48 1.99 -12.71
C ALA A 31 -5.75 2.31 -11.24
N ILE A 32 -5.40 1.40 -10.36
CA ILE A 32 -5.61 1.61 -8.94
C ILE A 32 -4.75 2.76 -8.46
N LYS A 33 -3.51 2.81 -8.88
CA LYS A 33 -2.62 3.89 -8.47
C LYS A 33 -3.16 5.25 -8.88
N SER A 34 -3.73 5.34 -10.06
CA SER A 34 -4.13 6.63 -10.59
C SER A 34 -5.52 7.06 -10.15
N ARG A 35 -6.35 6.14 -9.69
CA ARG A 35 -7.74 6.47 -9.39
C ARG A 35 -8.00 6.76 -7.93
N ILE A 36 -7.09 6.40 -7.07
CA ILE A 36 -7.28 6.59 -5.64
C ILE A 36 -6.37 7.72 -5.18
N LEU A 37 -6.92 8.60 -4.37
CA LEU A 37 -6.15 9.72 -3.85
C LEU A 37 -5.46 9.27 -2.57
N TRP A 38 -4.39 8.54 -2.76
CA TRP A 38 -3.69 7.87 -1.65
C TRP A 38 -3.25 8.83 -0.57
N GLU A 39 -2.70 9.96 -0.97
CA GLU A 39 -2.21 10.91 0.02
C GLU A 39 -3.31 11.43 0.91
N GLN A 40 -4.48 11.66 0.35
CA GLN A 40 -5.59 12.18 1.13
C GLN A 40 -6.10 11.16 2.11
N LEU A 41 -5.82 9.88 1.85
CA LEU A 41 -6.20 8.82 2.76
C LEU A 41 -5.13 8.51 3.77
N GLY A 42 -4.01 9.23 3.74
CA GLY A 42 -2.91 8.94 4.64
C GLY A 42 -2.12 7.72 4.23
N LEU A 43 -2.12 7.41 2.93
CA LEU A 43 -1.47 6.21 2.41
C LEU A 43 -0.45 6.59 1.36
N GLN A 44 0.55 5.73 1.19
CA GLN A 44 1.60 5.95 0.20
C GLN A 44 1.91 4.62 -0.46
N ILE A 45 1.86 4.58 -1.80
CA ILE A 45 2.22 3.38 -2.55
C ILE A 45 3.73 3.31 -2.59
N VAL A 46 4.30 2.28 -2.00
CA VAL A 46 5.76 2.13 -1.98
C VAL A 46 6.25 1.07 -2.95
N GLY A 47 5.35 0.24 -3.49
CA GLY A 47 5.78 -0.75 -4.45
C GLY A 47 4.62 -1.54 -4.99
N SER A 48 4.90 -2.33 -6.02
CA SER A 48 3.89 -3.19 -6.60
C SER A 48 4.58 -4.42 -7.17
N ALA A 49 3.80 -5.50 -7.30
CA ALA A 49 4.31 -6.74 -7.83
C ALA A 49 3.23 -7.41 -8.66
N THR A 50 3.65 -8.19 -9.66
CA THR A 50 2.71 -8.87 -10.53
C THR A 50 2.65 -10.37 -10.28
N ASN A 51 3.37 -10.86 -9.28
CA ASN A 51 3.27 -12.28 -8.92
C ASN A 51 3.68 -12.43 -7.47
N GLY A 52 3.44 -13.62 -6.94
CA GLY A 52 3.67 -13.87 -5.52
C GLY A 52 5.12 -13.86 -5.10
N VAL A 53 6.00 -14.35 -5.97
CA VAL A 53 7.42 -14.40 -5.64
C VAL A 53 7.96 -13.00 -5.48
N LYS A 54 7.63 -12.13 -6.45
CA LYS A 54 8.09 -10.76 -6.39
C LYS A 54 7.47 -10.04 -5.19
N ALA A 55 6.22 -10.37 -4.89
CA ALA A 55 5.55 -9.75 -3.76
C ALA A 55 6.27 -10.07 -2.46
N LEU A 56 6.67 -11.33 -2.28
CA LEU A 56 7.37 -11.71 -1.07
C LEU A 56 8.70 -10.99 -0.93
N GLU A 57 9.42 -10.86 -2.04
CA GLU A 57 10.68 -10.15 -2.02
C GLU A 57 10.48 -8.70 -1.59
N LEU A 58 9.45 -8.06 -2.13
CA LEU A 58 9.22 -6.66 -1.83
C LEU A 58 8.69 -6.46 -0.42
N VAL A 59 7.91 -7.41 0.09
CA VAL A 59 7.43 -7.30 1.46
C VAL A 59 8.62 -7.26 2.42
N GLU A 60 9.60 -8.11 2.20
CA GLU A 60 10.77 -8.13 3.06
C GLU A 60 11.59 -6.85 2.93
N LYS A 61 11.68 -6.34 1.72
CA LYS A 61 12.52 -5.19 1.46
C LYS A 61 11.86 -3.89 1.91
N LEU A 62 10.58 -3.73 1.62
CA LEU A 62 9.89 -2.48 1.85
C LEU A 62 9.11 -2.44 3.14
N GLN A 63 8.76 -3.58 3.66
CA GLN A 63 8.01 -3.72 4.91
C GLN A 63 6.77 -2.84 4.91
N PRO A 64 5.86 -3.08 3.95
CA PRO A 64 4.65 -2.28 3.87
C PRO A 64 3.73 -2.53 5.05
N ASP A 65 2.91 -1.54 5.37
CA ASP A 65 1.91 -1.70 6.41
C ASP A 65 0.68 -2.39 5.90
N ILE A 66 0.39 -2.21 4.60
CA ILE A 66 -0.82 -2.75 3.99
C ILE A 66 -0.45 -3.36 2.65
N VAL A 67 -0.99 -4.53 2.37
CA VAL A 67 -0.82 -5.18 1.07
C VAL A 67 -2.20 -5.40 0.47
N ILE A 68 -2.43 -4.84 -0.71
CA ILE A 68 -3.68 -5.02 -1.43
C ILE A 68 -3.40 -5.99 -2.56
N THR A 69 -4.05 -7.14 -2.53
CA THR A 69 -3.76 -8.18 -3.49
C THR A 69 -5.03 -8.81 -4.03
N ASP A 70 -4.95 -9.28 -5.27
CA ASP A 70 -6.03 -10.01 -5.92
C ASP A 70 -5.98 -11.46 -5.45
N ILE A 71 -7.04 -11.91 -4.79
CA ILE A 71 -7.05 -13.25 -4.24
C ILE A 71 -7.13 -14.32 -5.32
N LYS A 72 -7.42 -13.95 -6.55
CA LYS A 72 -7.46 -14.89 -7.65
C LYS A 72 -6.13 -15.08 -8.32
N MET A 73 -5.14 -14.30 -7.91
CA MET A 73 -3.85 -14.32 -8.58
C MET A 73 -3.16 -15.66 -8.36
N PRO A 74 -2.72 -16.31 -9.42
CA PRO A 74 -1.95 -17.55 -9.25
C PRO A 74 -0.52 -17.22 -8.88
N TYR A 75 0.16 -18.18 -8.35
CA TYR A 75 1.58 -18.00 -8.06
C TYR A 75 2.37 -19.20 -8.32
#